data_6404c39292bddd48bd636304876c1535
#
_entry.id   6404c39292bddd48bd636304876c1535
#
_cell.length_a   1.000
_cell.length_b   1.000
_cell.length_c   1.000
_cell.angle_alpha   90.00
_cell.angle_beta   90.00
_cell.angle_gamma   90.00
#
_symmetry.space_group_name_H-M   'P 1'
#
loop_
_entity.id
_entity.type
_entity.pdbx_description
1 polymer ?
#
loop_
_entity_poly.entity_id
_entity_poly.type
_entity_poly.pdbx_seq_one_letter_code
_entity_poly.pdbx_strand_id
1 'polypeptide(L)'
;MGHQPLWQNMKEREALYAKPEMTEEYLTVNPYSRPGEKLPTVKSVFVHYTANAGTSAMQNRSYFENLGITGETSASAHFIIGYEGEIVQCLPLEEIGYAVKGRNYDSVSIECCYLEEDGKFTDATYQSLLQLVSWLMGKYDLSIDDVLRHYDEGGKNCPKYYVEHEEAWTQLKQDIADYIAENGTYKAPADSAEESENTEAEE
;
A
#
# COMPACT_ATOMS: atom_id res chain seq x y z
N MET A 1 -34.24 0.19 4.92
CA MET A 1 -33.13 1.13 4.73
C MET A 1 -31.92 0.29 4.35
N GLY A 2 -31.54 0.32 3.06
CA GLY A 2 -30.43 -0.49 2.57
C GLY A 2 -29.11 0.01 3.14
N HIS A 3 -28.38 -0.85 3.82
CA HIS A 3 -27.00 -0.60 4.15
C HIS A 3 -26.22 -0.49 2.84
N GLN A 4 -25.80 0.70 2.48
CA GLN A 4 -24.82 0.84 1.40
C GLN A 4 -23.53 0.19 1.86
N PRO A 5 -22.94 -0.68 1.03
CA PRO A 5 -21.66 -1.30 1.36
C PRO A 5 -20.62 -0.22 1.61
N LEU A 6 -19.78 -0.44 2.62
CA LEU A 6 -18.73 0.48 3.07
C LEU A 6 -17.77 0.96 1.96
N TRP A 7 -17.70 0.28 0.83
CA TRP A 7 -16.85 0.61 -0.32
C TRP A 7 -17.49 1.55 -1.37
N GLN A 8 -18.80 1.84 -1.29
CA GLN A 8 -19.48 2.69 -2.30
C GLN A 8 -19.19 4.19 -2.16
N ASN A 9 -18.57 4.64 -1.06
CA ASN A 9 -18.27 6.05 -0.81
C ASN A 9 -16.81 6.25 -0.36
N MET A 10 -15.85 5.63 -1.04
CA MET A 10 -14.45 5.68 -0.64
C MET A 10 -13.82 7.08 -0.77
N LYS A 11 -14.32 7.95 -1.66
CA LYS A 11 -13.88 9.36 -1.73
C LYS A 11 -14.16 10.12 -0.44
N GLU A 12 -15.31 9.85 0.18
CA GLU A 12 -15.68 10.45 1.47
C GLU A 12 -14.88 9.86 2.63
N ARG A 13 -14.11 8.79 2.41
CA ARG A 13 -13.37 8.04 3.41
C ARG A 13 -11.87 8.26 3.41
N GLU A 14 -11.34 9.07 2.51
CA GLU A 14 -9.90 9.37 2.50
C GLU A 14 -9.40 9.91 3.85
N ALA A 15 -10.27 10.57 4.60
CA ALA A 15 -9.99 11.05 5.95
C ALA A 15 -10.31 10.04 7.08
N LEU A 16 -10.87 8.86 6.76
CA LEU A 16 -11.34 7.89 7.77
C LEU A 16 -10.23 6.98 8.29
N TYR A 17 -9.21 6.76 7.49
CA TYR A 17 -8.09 5.91 7.86
C TYR A 17 -6.91 6.80 8.15
N ALA A 18 -6.47 6.80 9.40
CA ALA A 18 -5.25 7.50 9.77
C ALA A 18 -4.09 6.96 8.94
N LYS A 19 -3.31 7.85 8.36
CA LYS A 19 -2.03 7.50 7.77
C LYS A 19 -1.19 6.82 8.84
N PRO A 20 -0.70 5.58 8.63
CA PRO A 20 0.18 4.95 9.60
C PRO A 20 1.47 5.73 9.76
N GLU A 21 2.09 5.62 10.93
CA GLU A 21 3.44 6.16 11.11
C GLU A 21 4.41 5.51 10.15
N MET A 22 5.23 6.31 9.49
CA MET A 22 6.22 5.85 8.53
C MET A 22 7.40 6.80 8.47
N THR A 23 8.55 6.27 8.05
CA THR A 23 9.74 7.05 7.77
C THR A 23 9.86 7.27 6.27
N GLU A 24 10.00 8.51 5.82
CA GLU A 24 10.27 8.84 4.42
C GLU A 24 11.78 8.74 4.17
N GLU A 25 12.17 7.75 3.38
CA GLU A 25 13.55 7.48 2.96
C GLU A 25 13.59 7.34 1.44
N TYR A 26 13.22 8.41 0.75
CA TYR A 26 13.13 8.40 -0.71
C TYR A 26 14.46 8.04 -1.35
N LEU A 27 14.38 7.19 -2.37
CA LEU A 27 15.50 6.83 -3.20
C LEU A 27 16.03 8.06 -3.95
N THR A 28 17.32 8.09 -4.25
CA THR A 28 17.88 9.03 -5.21
C THR A 28 17.28 8.78 -6.59
N VAL A 29 16.91 9.83 -7.31
CA VAL A 29 16.40 9.71 -8.69
C VAL A 29 17.47 9.06 -9.57
N ASN A 30 17.10 7.97 -10.21
CA ASN A 30 17.98 7.17 -11.09
C ASN A 30 17.14 6.30 -12.03
N PRO A 31 17.69 5.85 -13.17
CA PRO A 31 16.93 5.10 -14.16
C PRO A 31 16.48 3.69 -13.71
N TYR A 32 17.02 3.13 -12.62
CA TYR A 32 16.86 1.72 -12.27
C TYR A 32 15.90 1.47 -11.12
N SER A 33 15.74 2.41 -10.20
CA SER A 33 14.85 2.23 -9.04
C SER A 33 13.94 3.43 -8.77
N ARG A 34 14.29 4.64 -9.20
CA ARG A 34 13.43 5.83 -9.11
C ARG A 34 13.59 6.69 -10.35
N PRO A 35 12.87 6.42 -11.45
CA PRO A 35 13.01 7.19 -12.69
C PRO A 35 12.46 8.61 -12.59
N GLY A 36 11.66 8.92 -11.56
CA GLY A 36 11.02 10.22 -11.40
C GLY A 36 9.87 10.44 -12.38
N GLU A 37 9.30 9.37 -12.92
CA GLU A 37 8.16 9.42 -13.82
C GLU A 37 6.84 9.50 -13.06
N LYS A 38 5.90 10.28 -13.56
CA LYS A 38 4.59 10.46 -12.95
C LYS A 38 3.77 9.16 -12.94
N LEU A 39 3.18 8.84 -11.80
CA LEU A 39 2.13 7.83 -11.64
C LEU A 39 0.78 8.48 -11.97
N PRO A 40 0.18 8.19 -13.14
CA PRO A 40 -0.99 8.94 -13.60
C PRO A 40 -2.28 8.57 -12.87
N THR A 41 -2.37 7.36 -12.34
CA THR A 41 -3.54 6.83 -11.62
C THR A 41 -3.14 5.67 -10.74
N VAL A 42 -3.94 5.33 -9.74
CA VAL A 42 -3.79 4.13 -8.93
C VAL A 42 -5.07 3.32 -8.99
N LYS A 43 -4.99 2.12 -9.54
CA LYS A 43 -6.10 1.16 -9.66
C LYS A 43 -5.94 -0.05 -8.75
N SER A 44 -4.73 -0.30 -8.28
CA SER A 44 -4.43 -1.46 -7.45
C SER A 44 -3.28 -1.20 -6.48
N VAL A 45 -3.30 -1.94 -5.38
CA VAL A 45 -2.17 -2.10 -4.46
C VAL A 45 -1.65 -3.52 -4.59
N PHE A 46 -0.35 -3.67 -4.85
CA PHE A 46 0.31 -4.97 -4.94
C PHE A 46 1.10 -5.28 -3.68
N VAL A 47 0.84 -6.45 -3.13
CA VAL A 47 1.58 -6.99 -1.98
C VAL A 47 2.67 -7.94 -2.48
N HIS A 48 3.89 -7.71 -2.00
CA HIS A 48 5.07 -8.52 -2.30
C HIS A 48 5.74 -8.99 -1.01
N TYR A 49 6.66 -9.92 -1.13
CA TYR A 49 7.63 -10.25 -0.10
C TYR A 49 9.04 -9.99 -0.62
N THR A 50 9.98 -9.71 0.26
CA THR A 50 11.34 -9.32 -0.14
C THR A 50 12.17 -10.45 -0.75
N ALA A 51 11.69 -11.69 -0.67
CA ALA A 51 12.40 -12.89 -1.11
C ALA A 51 13.81 -13.05 -0.49
N ASN A 52 14.02 -12.48 0.69
CA ASN A 52 15.29 -12.50 1.40
C ASN A 52 15.03 -12.51 2.93
N ALA A 53 14.87 -13.71 3.49
CA ALA A 53 14.53 -13.91 4.90
C ALA A 53 15.50 -13.19 5.83
N GLY A 54 14.98 -12.54 6.88
CA GLY A 54 15.77 -11.90 7.92
C GLY A 54 16.39 -10.55 7.55
N THR A 55 16.13 -10.01 6.34
CA THR A 55 16.60 -8.66 5.99
C THR A 55 15.62 -7.60 6.48
N SER A 56 16.17 -6.48 6.97
CA SER A 56 15.39 -5.34 7.47
C SER A 56 14.82 -4.48 6.34
N ALA A 57 13.87 -3.60 6.68
CA ALA A 57 13.34 -2.62 5.73
C ALA A 57 14.44 -1.74 5.14
N MET A 58 15.36 -1.24 5.97
CA MET A 58 16.45 -0.39 5.51
C MET A 58 17.50 -1.13 4.66
N GLN A 59 17.74 -2.42 4.91
CA GLN A 59 18.59 -3.24 4.04
C GLN A 59 17.96 -3.40 2.66
N ASN A 60 16.66 -3.63 2.56
CA ASN A 60 15.96 -3.71 1.29
C ASN A 60 15.87 -2.35 0.59
N ARG A 61 15.67 -1.27 1.34
CA ARG A 61 15.75 0.10 0.79
C ARG A 61 17.15 0.37 0.21
N SER A 62 18.20 -0.03 0.92
CA SER A 62 19.59 0.11 0.46
C SER A 62 19.86 -0.70 -0.80
N TYR A 63 19.25 -1.87 -0.95
CA TYR A 63 19.33 -2.64 -2.19
C TYR A 63 18.76 -1.85 -3.37
N PHE A 64 17.59 -1.23 -3.24
CA PHE A 64 17.01 -0.39 -4.29
C PHE A 64 17.89 0.83 -4.61
N GLU A 65 18.44 1.50 -3.60
CA GLU A 65 19.37 2.62 -3.79
C GLU A 65 20.61 2.19 -4.56
N ASN A 66 21.15 1.03 -4.23
CA ASN A 66 22.36 0.50 -4.86
C ASN A 66 22.15 0.09 -6.34
N LEU A 67 20.92 -0.26 -6.73
CA LEU A 67 20.58 -0.49 -8.14
C LEU A 67 20.80 0.74 -9.00
N GLY A 68 20.62 1.93 -8.45
CA GLY A 68 20.93 3.20 -9.11
C GLY A 68 22.42 3.37 -9.40
N ILE A 69 23.30 2.67 -8.65
CA ILE A 69 24.75 2.70 -8.82
C ILE A 69 25.19 1.57 -9.77
N THR A 70 24.72 0.34 -9.54
CA THR A 70 25.16 -0.83 -10.29
C THR A 70 24.49 -1.00 -11.65
N GLY A 71 23.21 -0.61 -11.75
CA GLY A 71 22.43 -0.78 -12.97
C GLY A 71 22.19 -2.23 -13.40
N GLU A 72 22.36 -3.19 -12.48
CA GLU A 72 22.27 -4.61 -12.80
C GLU A 72 20.84 -5.08 -13.11
N THR A 73 19.84 -4.42 -12.57
CA THR A 73 18.42 -4.65 -12.85
C THR A 73 17.60 -3.44 -12.45
N SER A 74 16.33 -3.42 -12.82
CA SER A 74 15.38 -2.39 -12.37
C SER A 74 14.39 -3.02 -11.39
N ALA A 75 14.36 -2.49 -10.17
CA ALA A 75 13.41 -2.89 -9.14
C ALA A 75 13.22 -1.79 -8.10
N SER A 76 12.00 -1.60 -7.64
CA SER A 76 11.66 -0.76 -6.49
C SER A 76 10.23 -1.01 -6.02
N ALA A 77 9.89 -0.47 -4.87
CA ALA A 77 8.54 -0.40 -4.35
C ALA A 77 8.32 0.94 -3.66
N HIS A 78 7.06 1.35 -3.51
CA HIS A 78 6.73 2.58 -2.80
C HIS A 78 6.98 2.46 -1.31
N PHE A 79 6.67 1.29 -0.74
CA PHE A 79 6.82 1.02 0.69
C PHE A 79 7.54 -0.30 0.94
N ILE A 80 8.27 -0.35 2.04
CA ILE A 80 8.79 -1.57 2.63
C ILE A 80 8.30 -1.61 4.08
N ILE A 81 7.70 -2.74 4.48
CA ILE A 81 7.34 -3.00 5.88
C ILE A 81 8.34 -3.97 6.46
N GLY A 82 9.04 -3.56 7.50
CA GLY A 82 10.02 -4.38 8.21
C GLY A 82 9.38 -5.48 9.04
N TYR A 83 10.16 -6.47 9.44
CA TYR A 83 9.68 -7.58 10.26
C TYR A 83 9.32 -7.17 11.70
N GLU A 84 9.69 -5.97 12.14
CA GLU A 84 9.24 -5.35 13.40
C GLU A 84 8.03 -4.41 13.20
N GLY A 85 7.52 -4.31 11.96
CA GLY A 85 6.33 -3.54 11.62
C GLY A 85 6.60 -2.10 11.21
N GLU A 86 7.86 -1.66 11.18
CA GLU A 86 8.25 -0.34 10.71
C GLU A 86 7.94 -0.18 9.21
N ILE A 87 7.39 0.98 8.84
CA ILE A 87 7.07 1.30 7.45
C ILE A 87 8.07 2.33 6.94
N VAL A 88 8.75 2.00 5.85
CA VAL A 88 9.67 2.90 5.14
C VAL A 88 9.09 3.22 3.78
N GLN A 89 8.90 4.50 3.49
CA GLN A 89 8.47 4.97 2.18
C GLN A 89 9.70 5.30 1.33
N CYS A 90 9.85 4.58 0.21
CA CYS A 90 10.99 4.68 -0.69
C CYS A 90 10.74 5.58 -1.90
N LEU A 91 9.47 5.76 -2.29
CA LEU A 91 9.05 6.56 -3.44
C LEU A 91 7.88 7.45 -3.07
N PRO A 92 7.84 8.70 -3.58
CA PRO A 92 6.62 9.50 -3.55
C PRO A 92 5.46 8.76 -4.24
N LEU A 93 4.24 8.95 -3.74
CA LEU A 93 3.06 8.31 -4.33
C LEU A 93 2.68 8.86 -5.71
N GLU A 94 3.23 10.02 -6.08
CA GLU A 94 3.05 10.63 -7.40
C GLU A 94 3.99 10.05 -8.47
N GLU A 95 4.91 9.18 -8.08
CA GLU A 95 5.90 8.58 -8.98
C GLU A 95 5.67 7.07 -9.14
N ILE A 96 6.05 6.54 -10.32
CA ILE A 96 6.04 5.09 -10.56
C ILE A 96 7.17 4.39 -9.82
N GLY A 97 6.95 3.11 -9.48
CA GLY A 97 7.99 2.17 -9.07
C GLY A 97 8.15 1.04 -10.09
N TYR A 98 9.26 0.35 -10.03
CA TYR A 98 9.54 -0.82 -10.88
C TYR A 98 9.24 -2.12 -10.10
N ALA A 99 7.97 -2.45 -9.92
CA ALA A 99 7.54 -3.58 -9.11
C ALA A 99 6.75 -4.65 -9.87
N VAL A 100 5.83 -4.22 -10.73
CA VAL A 100 4.95 -5.11 -11.51
C VAL A 100 4.90 -4.59 -12.94
N LYS A 101 5.68 -5.16 -13.84
CA LYS A 101 5.98 -4.64 -15.20
C LYS A 101 4.79 -3.97 -15.91
N GLY A 102 3.72 -4.69 -16.21
CA GLY A 102 2.56 -4.17 -16.92
C GLY A 102 1.68 -3.21 -16.11
N ARG A 103 1.95 -3.09 -14.81
CA ARG A 103 1.10 -2.33 -13.88
C ARG A 103 1.84 -1.21 -13.14
N ASN A 104 3.08 -0.89 -13.52
CA ASN A 104 3.86 0.16 -12.85
C ASN A 104 3.21 1.54 -12.95
N TYR A 105 2.43 1.81 -14.00
CA TYR A 105 1.77 3.11 -14.23
C TYR A 105 0.36 3.22 -13.65
N ASP A 106 -0.14 2.19 -12.97
CA ASP A 106 -1.47 2.21 -12.37
C ASP A 106 -1.54 1.53 -11.00
N SER A 107 -0.42 1.37 -10.32
CA SER A 107 -0.39 0.70 -9.02
C SER A 107 0.65 1.25 -8.04
N VAL A 108 0.38 1.00 -6.76
CA VAL A 108 1.32 1.17 -5.65
C VAL A 108 1.76 -0.20 -5.18
N SER A 109 3.04 -0.37 -4.86
CA SER A 109 3.59 -1.65 -4.40
C SER A 109 4.17 -1.54 -2.99
N ILE A 110 3.96 -2.62 -2.21
CA ILE A 110 4.43 -2.79 -0.84
C ILE A 110 5.26 -4.06 -0.76
N GLU A 111 6.51 -3.93 -0.35
CA GLU A 111 7.39 -5.05 -0.01
C GLU A 111 7.29 -5.39 1.46
N CYS A 112 7.07 -6.65 1.79
CA CYS A 112 6.97 -7.12 3.17
C CYS A 112 8.19 -7.97 3.53
N CYS A 113 8.86 -7.58 4.62
CA CYS A 113 9.94 -8.36 5.24
C CYS A 113 9.36 -9.53 6.02
N TYR A 114 10.17 -10.55 6.24
CA TYR A 114 9.81 -11.76 6.95
C TYR A 114 11.06 -12.44 7.53
N LEU A 115 10.89 -13.38 8.44
CA LEU A 115 11.98 -14.05 9.13
C LEU A 115 12.15 -15.51 8.70
N GLU A 116 11.04 -16.24 8.55
CA GLU A 116 11.03 -17.67 8.29
C GLU A 116 11.07 -17.97 6.79
N GLU A 117 11.69 -19.08 6.42
CA GLU A 117 11.89 -19.45 5.01
C GLU A 117 10.61 -19.68 4.20
N ASP A 118 9.49 -19.96 4.87
CA ASP A 118 8.18 -20.11 4.21
C ASP A 118 7.62 -18.78 3.67
N GLY A 119 8.19 -17.65 4.08
CA GLY A 119 7.77 -16.32 3.65
C GLY A 119 6.59 -15.74 4.41
N LYS A 120 6.14 -16.39 5.50
CA LYS A 120 5.05 -15.87 6.32
C LYS A 120 5.46 -14.56 6.98
N PHE A 121 4.59 -13.56 6.90
CA PHE A 121 4.83 -12.27 7.56
C PHE A 121 4.79 -12.43 9.08
N THR A 122 5.62 -11.67 9.79
CA THR A 122 5.52 -11.57 11.24
C THR A 122 4.20 -10.89 11.62
N ASP A 123 3.74 -11.08 12.85
CA ASP A 123 2.53 -10.41 13.33
C ASP A 123 2.65 -8.88 13.22
N ALA A 124 3.83 -8.32 13.51
CA ALA A 124 4.09 -6.89 13.39
C ALA A 124 4.00 -6.40 11.94
N THR A 125 4.62 -7.11 10.98
CA THR A 125 4.50 -6.81 9.55
C THR A 125 3.04 -6.89 9.10
N TYR A 126 2.35 -7.92 9.51
CA TYR A 126 0.94 -8.17 9.16
C TYR A 126 0.04 -7.02 9.63
N GLN A 127 0.16 -6.60 10.88
CA GLN A 127 -0.63 -5.49 11.44
C GLN A 127 -0.35 -4.17 10.72
N SER A 128 0.92 -3.87 10.44
CA SER A 128 1.29 -2.68 9.67
C SER A 128 0.77 -2.73 8.23
N LEU A 129 0.73 -3.91 7.62
CA LEU A 129 0.16 -4.11 6.29
C LEU A 129 -1.34 -3.81 6.27
N LEU A 130 -2.10 -4.25 7.27
CA LEU A 130 -3.54 -3.92 7.39
C LEU A 130 -3.75 -2.41 7.42
N GLN A 131 -2.96 -1.68 8.21
CA GLN A 131 -3.05 -0.24 8.35
C GLN A 131 -2.69 0.47 7.04
N LEU A 132 -1.56 0.10 6.44
CA LEU A 132 -1.06 0.75 5.22
C LEU A 132 -2.00 0.52 4.03
N VAL A 133 -2.45 -0.72 3.82
CA VAL A 133 -3.38 -1.04 2.73
C VAL A 133 -4.72 -0.33 2.91
N SER A 134 -5.26 -0.30 4.13
CA SER A 134 -6.51 0.39 4.42
C SER A 134 -6.41 1.88 4.12
N TRP A 135 -5.32 2.53 4.51
CA TRP A 135 -5.08 3.94 4.20
C TRP A 135 -5.00 4.19 2.69
N LEU A 136 -4.26 3.34 1.95
CA LEU A 136 -4.15 3.46 0.49
C LEU A 136 -5.49 3.21 -0.21
N MET A 137 -6.29 2.24 0.26
CA MET A 137 -7.63 2.00 -0.27
C MET A 137 -8.53 3.23 -0.09
N GLY A 138 -8.49 3.87 1.06
CA GLY A 138 -9.22 5.11 1.30
C GLY A 138 -8.74 6.26 0.42
N LYS A 139 -7.42 6.39 0.27
CA LYS A 139 -6.79 7.46 -0.52
C LYS A 139 -7.16 7.38 -2.01
N TYR A 140 -7.24 6.18 -2.57
CA TYR A 140 -7.42 5.98 -4.01
C TYR A 140 -8.79 5.43 -4.40
N ASP A 141 -9.73 5.38 -3.46
CA ASP A 141 -11.08 4.85 -3.71
C ASP A 141 -11.05 3.40 -4.25
N LEU A 142 -10.26 2.55 -3.59
CA LEU A 142 -10.09 1.15 -3.97
C LEU A 142 -11.00 0.23 -3.16
N SER A 143 -11.44 -0.87 -3.79
CA SER A 143 -12.08 -1.99 -3.11
C SER A 143 -11.07 -3.04 -2.68
N ILE A 144 -11.51 -4.01 -1.88
CA ILE A 144 -10.66 -5.14 -1.49
C ILE A 144 -10.23 -5.99 -2.69
N ASP A 145 -10.98 -5.98 -3.78
CA ASP A 145 -10.65 -6.70 -5.01
C ASP A 145 -9.50 -6.05 -5.79
N ASP A 146 -9.17 -4.80 -5.46
CA ASP A 146 -8.04 -4.07 -6.03
C ASP A 146 -6.73 -4.30 -5.26
N VAL A 147 -6.78 -5.05 -4.16
CA VAL A 147 -5.61 -5.51 -3.40
C VAL A 147 -5.17 -6.85 -3.97
N LEU A 148 -4.00 -6.86 -4.59
CA LEU A 148 -3.48 -7.98 -5.39
C LEU A 148 -2.13 -8.44 -4.87
N ARG A 149 -1.80 -9.70 -5.19
CA ARG A 149 -0.44 -10.24 -5.08
C ARG A 149 0.30 -9.99 -6.40
N HIS A 150 1.62 -9.93 -6.37
CA HIS A 150 2.41 -9.97 -7.60
C HIS A 150 2.04 -11.22 -8.44
N TYR A 151 1.73 -12.33 -7.79
CA TYR A 151 1.23 -13.56 -8.41
C TYR A 151 0.01 -13.34 -9.31
N ASP A 152 -0.89 -12.46 -8.91
CA ASP A 152 -2.13 -12.21 -9.65
C ASP A 152 -1.90 -11.49 -10.99
N GLU A 153 -0.69 -10.95 -11.18
CA GLU A 153 -0.24 -10.34 -12.43
C GLU A 153 1.04 -11.03 -12.92
N GLY A 154 0.90 -12.04 -13.75
CA GLY A 154 2.02 -12.74 -14.39
C GLY A 154 2.48 -14.02 -13.70
N GLY A 155 1.88 -14.42 -12.57
CA GLY A 155 2.07 -15.75 -11.97
C GLY A 155 3.36 -15.96 -11.17
N LYS A 156 4.08 -14.88 -10.84
CA LYS A 156 5.27 -14.96 -9.97
C LYS A 156 4.89 -15.46 -8.58
N ASN A 157 5.65 -16.39 -7.99
CA ASN A 157 5.43 -16.87 -6.62
C ASN A 157 5.77 -15.79 -5.57
N CYS A 158 4.98 -14.75 -5.54
CA CYS A 158 5.17 -13.58 -4.68
C CYS A 158 3.82 -12.96 -4.28
N PRO A 159 3.57 -12.77 -3.00
CA PRO A 159 4.35 -13.19 -1.84
C PRO A 159 4.22 -14.70 -1.60
N LYS A 160 5.34 -15.39 -1.47
CA LYS A 160 5.43 -16.87 -1.47
C LYS A 160 4.41 -17.54 -0.55
N TYR A 161 4.38 -17.20 0.73
CA TYR A 161 3.49 -17.86 1.70
C TYR A 161 2.02 -17.72 1.29
N TYR A 162 1.61 -16.54 0.85
CA TYR A 162 0.22 -16.21 0.48
C TYR A 162 -0.16 -16.63 -0.95
N VAL A 163 0.78 -17.17 -1.70
CA VAL A 163 0.54 -17.89 -2.95
C VAL A 163 0.41 -19.39 -2.68
N GLU A 164 1.31 -19.95 -1.89
CA GLU A 164 1.32 -21.38 -1.54
C GLU A 164 0.21 -21.76 -0.55
N HIS A 165 -0.35 -20.79 0.17
CA HIS A 165 -1.46 -20.93 1.12
C HIS A 165 -2.59 -19.96 0.73
N GLU A 166 -3.42 -20.37 -0.22
CA GLU A 166 -4.49 -19.51 -0.75
C GLU A 166 -5.48 -19.10 0.34
N GLU A 167 -5.73 -19.95 1.32
CA GLU A 167 -6.56 -19.64 2.49
C GLU A 167 -5.96 -18.50 3.34
N ALA A 168 -4.64 -18.40 3.43
CA ALA A 168 -3.96 -17.33 4.15
C ALA A 168 -4.11 -15.98 3.42
N TRP A 169 -4.09 -15.99 2.09
CA TRP A 169 -4.38 -14.80 1.29
C TRP A 169 -5.83 -14.34 1.45
N THR A 170 -6.75 -15.28 1.38
CA THR A 170 -8.18 -14.99 1.61
C THR A 170 -8.40 -14.41 3.01
N GLN A 171 -7.74 -14.97 4.03
CA GLN A 171 -7.82 -14.46 5.39
C GLN A 171 -7.22 -13.06 5.51
N LEU A 172 -6.09 -12.77 4.87
CA LEU A 172 -5.49 -11.43 4.85
C LEU A 172 -6.46 -10.40 4.28
N LYS A 173 -7.11 -10.69 3.17
CA LYS A 173 -8.14 -9.81 2.58
C LYS A 173 -9.32 -9.61 3.52
N GLN A 174 -9.76 -10.66 4.20
CA GLN A 174 -10.82 -10.56 5.21
C GLN A 174 -10.39 -9.70 6.41
N ASP A 175 -9.17 -9.87 6.89
CA ASP A 175 -8.63 -9.08 7.99
C ASP A 175 -8.49 -7.60 7.63
N ILE A 176 -8.15 -7.27 6.38
CA ILE A 176 -8.17 -5.89 5.88
C ILE A 176 -9.60 -5.34 5.93
N ALA A 177 -10.58 -6.09 5.45
CA ALA A 177 -11.98 -5.67 5.48
C ALA A 177 -12.51 -5.48 6.91
N ASP A 178 -12.14 -6.38 7.82
CA ASP A 178 -12.50 -6.29 9.24
C ASP A 178 -11.82 -5.08 9.90
N TYR A 179 -10.55 -4.84 9.62
CA TYR A 179 -9.82 -3.66 10.11
C TYR A 179 -10.52 -2.37 9.66
N ILE A 180 -10.92 -2.28 8.41
CA ILE A 180 -11.67 -1.15 7.87
C ILE A 180 -13.00 -0.96 8.62
N ALA A 181 -13.73 -2.04 8.85
CA ALA A 181 -15.02 -2.00 9.56
C ALA A 181 -14.88 -1.54 11.01
N GLU A 182 -13.81 -1.94 11.70
CA GLU A 182 -13.57 -1.63 13.11
C GLU A 182 -12.98 -0.25 13.34
N ASN A 183 -12.11 0.23 12.43
CA ASN A 183 -11.30 1.44 12.63
C ASN A 183 -11.73 2.61 11.73
N GLY A 184 -12.64 2.40 10.79
CA GLY A 184 -13.19 3.46 9.96
C GLY A 184 -14.08 4.39 10.76
N THR A 185 -13.69 5.66 10.91
CA THR A 185 -14.54 6.70 11.49
C THR A 185 -15.06 7.61 10.39
N TYR A 186 -16.36 7.89 10.38
CA TYR A 186 -16.94 8.80 9.40
C TYR A 186 -16.53 10.24 9.69
N LYS A 187 -15.94 10.92 8.72
CA LYS A 187 -15.81 12.38 8.70
C LYS A 187 -16.72 12.93 7.61
N ALA A 188 -17.60 13.87 7.96
CA ALA A 188 -18.38 14.59 6.97
C ALA A 188 -17.44 15.30 5.96
N PRO A 189 -17.79 15.35 4.66
CA PRO A 189 -17.04 16.12 3.68
C PRO A 189 -16.91 17.58 4.11
N ALA A 190 -15.74 18.20 3.85
CA ALA A 190 -15.46 19.57 4.24
C ALA A 190 -16.43 20.61 3.64
N ASP A 191 -17.06 20.29 2.50
CA ASP A 191 -17.97 21.17 1.79
C ASP A 191 -19.37 21.30 2.44
N SER A 192 -19.68 20.51 3.47
CA SER A 192 -20.97 20.63 4.19
C SER A 192 -20.95 21.68 5.31
N ALA A 193 -19.81 22.30 5.58
CA ALA A 193 -19.65 23.29 6.62
C ALA A 193 -19.83 24.76 6.16
N GLU A 194 -19.81 25.03 4.85
CA GLU A 194 -19.92 26.41 4.33
C GLU A 194 -21.36 26.87 3.99
N GLU A 195 -22.34 25.97 3.95
CA GLU A 195 -23.73 26.36 3.62
C GLU A 195 -24.57 26.80 4.84
N SER A 196 -24.05 26.72 6.06
CA SER A 196 -24.84 27.07 7.25
C SER A 196 -24.61 28.48 7.81
N GLU A 197 -23.68 29.25 7.28
CA GLU A 197 -23.40 30.61 7.79
C GLU A 197 -23.99 31.76 6.95
N ASN A 198 -24.73 31.49 5.87
CA ASN A 198 -25.18 32.55 4.97
C ASN A 198 -26.72 32.79 4.96
N THR A 199 -27.42 32.40 6.04
CA THR A 199 -28.88 32.60 6.12
C THR A 199 -29.36 33.44 7.31
N GLU A 200 -28.48 34.16 7.99
CA GLU A 200 -28.88 35.12 9.05
C GLU A 200 -28.27 36.51 8.86
N ALA A 201 -28.57 37.16 7.76
CA ALA A 201 -28.36 38.61 7.66
C ALA A 201 -29.22 39.22 6.53
N GLU A 202 -30.56 39.17 6.67
CA GLU A 202 -31.49 40.13 6.04
C GLU A 202 -32.84 40.05 6.77
N GLU A 203 -32.98 40.81 7.86
CA GLU A 203 -34.21 41.48 8.31
C GLU A 203 -33.86 42.80 9.02
#